data_47f6c313c365520b5508716ec34aa8e6
#
_entry.id   47f6c313c365520b5508716ec34aa8e6
#
_cell.length_a   1.000
_cell.length_b   1.000
_cell.length_c   1.000
_cell.angle_alpha   90.00
_cell.angle_beta   90.00
_cell.angle_gamma   90.00
#
_symmetry.space_group_name_H-M   'P 1'
#
loop_
_entity.id
_entity.type
_entity.pdbx_description
1 polymer ?
#
loop_
_entity_poly.entity_id
_entity_poly.type
_entity_poly.pdbx_seq_one_letter_code
_entity_poly.pdbx_strand_id
1 'polypeptide(L)'
;MKIFALYIKIKLTKKPEWFEEFLEKYFEPVDLHITLIQPRYVDEKQIDGLGFKVSELIKRVNVVGNDKKLFFDKLVADKESDGKYILMLSSRENNFLNNFQKELRLALKDYNFYVDDSTKEYEVNFNPHITIATDLDEHSKEEAEKYFISDYKFDGVIGELVLATVKDQSIEERKNPSNQKIFPL
;
A
#
# COMPACT_ATOMS: atom_id res chain seq x y z
N MET A 1 12.18 -0.88 -19.85
CA MET A 1 11.20 -1.46 -18.89
C MET A 1 10.80 -0.38 -17.90
N LYS A 2 9.59 -0.44 -17.39
CA LYS A 2 9.11 0.37 -16.28
C LYS A 2 8.76 -0.51 -15.09
N ILE A 3 8.49 0.09 -13.95
CA ILE A 3 8.01 -0.59 -12.75
C ILE A 3 6.55 -0.21 -12.54
N PHE A 4 5.68 -1.17 -12.26
CA PHE A 4 4.31 -0.90 -11.87
C PHE A 4 4.00 -1.48 -10.49
N ALA A 5 3.07 -0.85 -9.80
CA ALA A 5 2.47 -1.32 -8.56
C ALA A 5 0.99 -0.94 -8.53
N LEU A 6 0.19 -1.68 -7.76
CA LEU A 6 -1.21 -1.34 -7.51
C LEU A 6 -1.42 -1.16 -6.02
N TYR A 7 -2.00 -0.04 -5.66
CA TYR A 7 -2.32 0.27 -4.27
C TYR A 7 -3.66 1.01 -4.15
N ILE A 8 -4.28 0.91 -2.99
CA ILE A 8 -5.49 1.67 -2.64
C ILE A 8 -5.10 2.80 -1.70
N LYS A 9 -5.47 4.03 -2.03
CA LYS A 9 -5.35 5.18 -1.13
C LYS A 9 -6.29 5.00 0.05
N ILE A 10 -5.81 5.33 1.24
CA ILE A 10 -6.56 5.23 2.49
C ILE A 10 -6.73 6.63 3.08
N LYS A 11 -7.97 6.97 3.38
CA LYS A 11 -8.30 8.16 4.15
C LYS A 11 -8.62 7.76 5.59
N LEU A 12 -7.78 8.18 6.54
CA LEU A 12 -8.09 8.00 7.95
C LEU A 12 -9.23 8.94 8.34
N THR A 13 -10.28 8.36 8.92
CA THR A 13 -11.48 9.08 9.41
C THR A 13 -11.42 9.29 10.92
N LYS A 14 -10.62 8.47 11.61
CA LYS A 14 -10.30 8.60 13.03
C LYS A 14 -8.84 8.28 13.25
N LYS A 15 -8.15 9.14 13.98
CA LYS A 15 -6.74 9.00 14.34
C LYS A 15 -6.47 9.81 15.62
N PRO A 16 -5.42 9.46 16.40
CA PRO A 16 -4.95 10.28 17.51
C PRO A 16 -4.47 11.66 17.03
N GLU A 17 -4.55 12.67 17.92
CA GLU A 17 -4.12 14.04 17.59
C GLU A 17 -2.63 14.14 17.25
N TRP A 18 -1.79 13.34 17.89
CA TRP A 18 -0.34 13.31 17.67
C TRP A 18 0.08 12.69 16.31
N PHE A 19 -0.83 12.07 15.59
CA PHE A 19 -0.46 11.24 14.42
C PHE A 19 0.05 12.06 13.23
N GLU A 20 -0.42 13.28 13.03
CA GLU A 20 0.11 14.14 11.97
C GLU A 20 1.57 14.52 12.23
N GLU A 21 1.90 14.93 13.46
CA GLU A 21 3.27 15.22 13.89
C GLU A 21 4.18 13.99 13.75
N PHE A 22 3.64 12.82 14.09
CA PHE A 22 4.33 11.54 13.91
C PHE A 22 4.68 11.30 12.43
N LEU A 23 3.73 11.47 11.50
CA LEU A 23 3.98 11.29 10.08
C LEU A 23 4.99 12.30 9.54
N GLU A 24 4.92 13.55 9.95
CA GLU A 24 5.90 14.59 9.55
C GLU A 24 7.34 14.21 9.96
N LYS A 25 7.49 13.52 11.09
CA LYS A 25 8.79 13.14 11.64
C LYS A 25 9.36 11.85 11.03
N TYR A 26 8.50 10.86 10.76
CA TYR A 26 8.94 9.49 10.51
C TYR A 26 8.51 8.91 9.16
N PHE A 27 7.70 9.61 8.39
CA PHE A 27 7.14 9.08 7.16
C PHE A 27 7.45 9.95 5.95
N GLU A 28 7.69 9.31 4.82
CA GLU A 28 7.79 10.02 3.55
C GLU A 28 6.44 10.67 3.19
N PRO A 29 6.44 11.90 2.65
CA PRO A 29 5.21 12.61 2.33
C PRO A 29 4.53 12.04 1.06
N VAL A 30 4.08 10.79 1.14
CA VAL A 30 3.23 10.12 0.15
C VAL A 30 1.87 9.85 0.76
N ASP A 31 0.85 9.61 -0.09
CA ASP A 31 -0.47 9.23 0.41
C ASP A 31 -0.40 7.89 1.18
N LEU A 32 -1.08 7.82 2.32
CA LEU A 32 -1.27 6.55 3.02
C LEU A 32 -2.02 5.57 2.13
N HIS A 33 -1.50 4.37 1.99
CA HIS A 33 -2.05 3.38 1.06
C HIS A 33 -1.81 1.94 1.52
N ILE A 34 -2.63 1.04 1.01
CA ILE A 34 -2.44 -0.40 1.11
C ILE A 34 -1.96 -0.91 -0.25
N THR A 35 -0.78 -1.49 -0.31
CA THR A 35 -0.24 -2.11 -1.52
C THR A 35 -0.94 -3.44 -1.77
N LEU A 36 -1.56 -3.59 -2.94
CA LEU A 36 -2.25 -4.83 -3.37
C LEU A 36 -1.37 -5.70 -4.27
N ILE A 37 -0.61 -5.06 -5.16
CA ILE A 37 0.35 -5.71 -6.05
C ILE A 37 1.69 -5.02 -5.86
N GLN A 38 2.66 -5.80 -5.45
CA GLN A 38 4.02 -5.36 -5.19
C GLN A 38 4.71 -4.88 -6.48
N PRO A 39 5.75 -4.04 -6.40
CA PRO A 39 6.46 -3.53 -7.56
C PRO A 39 6.98 -4.63 -8.48
N ARG A 40 6.63 -4.55 -9.77
CA ARG A 40 7.02 -5.49 -10.80
C ARG A 40 7.49 -4.77 -12.07
N TYR A 41 8.41 -5.38 -12.77
CA TYR A 41 8.82 -4.88 -14.09
C TYR A 41 7.77 -5.16 -15.16
N VAL A 42 7.59 -4.21 -16.07
CA VAL A 42 6.71 -4.31 -17.23
C VAL A 42 7.37 -3.69 -18.46
N ASP A 43 7.18 -4.29 -19.63
CA ASP A 43 7.56 -3.66 -20.89
C ASP A 43 6.63 -2.48 -21.18
N GLU A 44 7.19 -1.36 -21.67
CA GLU A 44 6.41 -0.17 -22.00
C GLU A 44 5.25 -0.46 -22.97
N LYS A 45 5.44 -1.38 -23.90
CA LYS A 45 4.40 -1.81 -24.85
C LYS A 45 3.22 -2.54 -24.19
N GLN A 46 3.41 -3.04 -22.98
CA GLN A 46 2.39 -3.80 -22.25
C GLN A 46 1.59 -2.94 -21.26
N ILE A 47 1.98 -1.68 -21.03
CA ILE A 47 1.35 -0.80 -20.04
C ILE A 47 -0.14 -0.57 -20.33
N ASP A 48 -0.49 -0.35 -21.60
CA ASP A 48 -1.89 -0.15 -21.98
C ASP A 48 -2.71 -1.41 -21.74
N GLY A 49 -2.16 -2.58 -22.06
CA GLY A 49 -2.78 -3.88 -21.80
C GLY A 49 -2.94 -4.15 -20.31
N LEU A 50 -1.95 -3.78 -19.50
CA LEU A 50 -2.02 -3.83 -18.03
C LEU A 50 -3.16 -2.95 -17.51
N GLY A 51 -3.20 -1.68 -17.92
CA GLY A 51 -4.24 -0.74 -17.53
C GLY A 51 -5.64 -1.19 -17.97
N PHE A 52 -5.77 -1.83 -19.13
CA PHE A 52 -7.03 -2.41 -19.60
C PHE A 52 -7.48 -3.58 -18.71
N LYS A 53 -6.60 -4.54 -18.39
CA LYS A 53 -6.92 -5.67 -17.48
C LYS A 53 -7.42 -5.18 -16.11
N VAL A 54 -6.77 -4.17 -15.53
CA VAL A 54 -7.18 -3.57 -14.26
C VAL A 54 -8.56 -2.92 -14.39
N SER A 55 -8.79 -2.14 -15.45
CA SER A 55 -10.08 -1.49 -15.72
C SER A 55 -11.23 -2.49 -15.84
N GLU A 56 -11.04 -3.59 -16.58
CA GLU A 56 -12.06 -4.64 -16.74
C GLU A 56 -12.39 -5.35 -15.42
N LEU A 57 -11.39 -5.53 -14.57
CA LEU A 57 -11.62 -6.12 -13.25
C LEU A 57 -12.47 -5.19 -12.36
N ILE A 58 -12.12 -3.89 -12.34
CA ILE A 58 -12.83 -2.90 -11.52
C ILE A 58 -14.30 -2.77 -11.91
N LYS A 59 -14.64 -2.86 -13.20
CA LYS A 59 -16.03 -2.84 -13.66
C LYS A 59 -16.91 -3.96 -13.04
N ARG A 60 -16.30 -5.03 -12.59
CA ARG A 60 -16.97 -6.17 -11.96
C ARG A 60 -17.02 -6.05 -10.44
N VAL A 61 -16.23 -5.15 -9.89
CA VAL A 61 -16.13 -4.95 -8.44
C VAL A 61 -17.24 -3.99 -8.00
N ASN A 62 -18.07 -4.46 -7.07
CA ASN A 62 -19.08 -3.62 -6.43
C ASN A 62 -18.69 -3.43 -4.95
N VAL A 63 -18.14 -2.28 -4.63
CA VAL A 63 -17.74 -1.95 -3.26
C VAL A 63 -18.91 -1.30 -2.54
N VAL A 64 -19.52 -1.99 -1.60
CA VAL A 64 -20.74 -1.50 -0.92
C VAL A 64 -20.43 -1.12 0.53
N GLY A 65 -20.79 0.10 0.91
CA GLY A 65 -20.97 0.56 2.29
C GLY A 65 -19.89 0.13 3.31
N ASN A 66 -20.14 -0.94 4.02
CA ASN A 66 -19.23 -1.43 5.08
C ASN A 66 -17.92 -2.00 4.56
N ASP A 67 -17.85 -2.46 3.31
CA ASP A 67 -16.63 -3.01 2.71
C ASP A 67 -15.53 -1.95 2.58
N LYS A 68 -15.91 -0.67 2.53
CA LYS A 68 -14.98 0.46 2.49
C LYS A 68 -14.35 0.79 3.84
N LYS A 69 -14.90 0.30 4.95
CA LYS A 69 -14.39 0.63 6.29
C LYS A 69 -13.20 -0.23 6.67
N LEU A 70 -12.19 0.41 7.24
CA LEU A 70 -10.99 -0.22 7.74
C LEU A 70 -10.75 0.16 9.20
N PHE A 71 -10.25 -0.81 9.95
CA PHE A 71 -9.91 -0.63 11.36
C PHE A 71 -8.47 -1.10 11.56
N PHE A 72 -7.60 -0.22 12.01
CA PHE A 72 -6.20 -0.52 12.25
C PHE A 72 -5.96 -0.50 13.76
N ASP A 73 -5.55 -1.63 14.32
CA ASP A 73 -5.38 -1.80 15.77
C ASP A 73 -4.09 -2.53 16.16
N LYS A 74 -3.26 -2.88 15.19
CA LYS A 74 -2.00 -3.57 15.44
C LYS A 74 -0.84 -2.84 14.78
N LEU A 75 0.10 -2.36 15.61
CA LEU A 75 1.42 -1.91 15.14
C LEU A 75 2.30 -3.12 14.88
N VAL A 76 2.99 -3.11 13.75
CA VAL A 76 3.98 -4.11 13.36
C VAL A 76 5.24 -3.37 12.94
N ALA A 77 6.38 -3.78 13.50
CA ALA A 77 7.69 -3.38 13.02
C ALA A 77 8.28 -4.51 12.20
N ASP A 78 8.79 -4.19 11.02
CA ASP A 78 9.50 -5.14 10.16
C ASP A 78 10.89 -4.60 9.83
N LYS A 79 11.85 -5.50 9.68
CA LYS A 79 13.24 -5.15 9.38
C LYS A 79 13.51 -5.43 7.91
N GLU A 80 13.88 -4.40 7.18
CA GLU A 80 14.23 -4.50 5.77
C GLU A 80 15.63 -5.12 5.56
N SER A 81 15.93 -5.53 4.35
CA SER A 81 17.18 -6.19 3.99
C SER A 81 18.43 -5.34 4.19
N ASP A 82 18.30 -4.02 4.18
CA ASP A 82 19.35 -3.04 4.48
C ASP A 82 19.59 -2.82 5.98
N GLY A 83 18.79 -3.50 6.83
CA GLY A 83 18.86 -3.41 8.29
C GLY A 83 18.06 -2.29 8.91
N LYS A 84 17.37 -1.48 8.13
CA LYS A 84 16.42 -0.46 8.58
C LYS A 84 15.08 -1.07 8.97
N TYR A 85 14.28 -0.30 9.68
CA TYR A 85 12.94 -0.71 10.08
C TYR A 85 11.87 0.13 9.40
N ILE A 86 10.75 -0.52 9.15
CA ILE A 86 9.49 0.13 8.80
C ILE A 86 8.46 -0.13 9.90
N LEU A 87 7.57 0.83 10.14
CA LEU A 87 6.42 0.63 11.01
C LEU A 87 5.15 0.63 10.17
N MET A 88 4.29 -0.32 10.48
CA MET A 88 3.04 -0.55 9.76
C MET A 88 1.87 -0.64 10.74
N LEU A 89 0.74 -0.11 10.36
CA LEU A 89 -0.54 -0.38 11.01
C LEU A 89 -1.29 -1.44 10.20
N SER A 90 -1.44 -2.63 10.77
CA SER A 90 -2.22 -3.70 10.17
C SER A 90 -3.71 -3.47 10.37
N SER A 91 -4.46 -3.67 9.30
CA SER A 91 -5.92 -3.65 9.34
C SER A 91 -6.44 -4.96 9.91
N ARG A 92 -7.59 -4.90 10.57
CA ARG A 92 -8.41 -6.10 10.80
C ARG A 92 -8.78 -6.74 9.47
N GLU A 93 -9.10 -8.01 9.52
CA GLU A 93 -9.55 -8.75 8.33
C GLU A 93 -10.65 -7.98 7.59
N ASN A 94 -10.44 -7.79 6.30
CA ASN A 94 -11.40 -7.17 5.39
C ASN A 94 -11.56 -8.10 4.17
N ASN A 95 -12.70 -8.80 4.12
CA ASN A 95 -12.97 -9.78 3.08
C ASN A 95 -12.95 -9.17 1.67
N PHE A 96 -13.38 -7.92 1.52
CA PHE A 96 -13.32 -7.23 0.24
C PHE A 96 -11.87 -7.09 -0.22
N LEU A 97 -10.98 -6.55 0.62
CA LEU A 97 -9.56 -6.36 0.26
C LEU A 97 -8.88 -7.68 -0.07
N ASN A 98 -9.13 -8.71 0.74
CA ASN A 98 -8.51 -10.02 0.54
C ASN A 98 -8.95 -10.64 -0.79
N ASN A 99 -10.24 -10.61 -1.10
CA ASN A 99 -10.77 -11.13 -2.36
C ASN A 99 -10.31 -10.30 -3.55
N PHE A 100 -10.35 -8.97 -3.44
CA PHE A 100 -9.94 -8.07 -4.51
C PHE A 100 -8.45 -8.22 -4.84
N GLN A 101 -7.58 -8.31 -3.83
CA GLN A 101 -6.16 -8.57 -4.03
C GLN A 101 -5.91 -9.90 -4.74
N LYS A 102 -6.63 -10.95 -4.33
CA LYS A 102 -6.54 -12.27 -4.97
C LYS A 102 -6.96 -12.23 -6.43
N GLU A 103 -8.04 -11.54 -6.77
CA GLU A 103 -8.50 -11.38 -8.15
C GLU A 103 -7.52 -10.58 -8.99
N LEU A 104 -6.96 -9.48 -8.45
CA LEU A 104 -5.90 -8.70 -9.10
C LEU A 104 -4.68 -9.57 -9.39
N ARG A 105 -4.22 -10.34 -8.41
CA ARG A 105 -3.07 -11.23 -8.57
C ARG A 105 -3.30 -12.28 -9.66
N LEU A 106 -4.51 -12.85 -9.73
CA LEU A 106 -4.87 -13.81 -10.78
C LEU A 106 -4.95 -13.15 -12.17
N ALA A 107 -5.55 -11.97 -12.27
CA ALA A 107 -5.67 -11.24 -13.54
C ALA A 107 -4.29 -10.80 -14.08
N LEU A 108 -3.34 -10.54 -13.17
CA LEU A 108 -2.00 -10.05 -13.49
C LEU A 108 -0.92 -11.14 -13.39
N LYS A 109 -1.29 -12.41 -13.40
CA LYS A 109 -0.33 -13.54 -13.28
C LYS A 109 0.76 -13.56 -14.35
N ASP A 110 0.49 -13.01 -15.54
CA ASP A 110 1.44 -12.93 -16.64
C ASP A 110 2.52 -11.85 -16.42
N TYR A 111 2.30 -10.95 -15.47
CA TYR A 111 3.23 -9.89 -15.05
C TYR A 111 3.86 -10.29 -13.72
N ASN A 112 4.73 -11.29 -13.72
CA ASN A 112 5.28 -11.91 -12.50
C ASN A 112 6.76 -11.62 -12.25
N PHE A 113 7.31 -10.60 -12.91
CA PHE A 113 8.71 -10.22 -12.77
C PHE A 113 8.88 -9.15 -11.69
N TYR A 114 9.08 -9.59 -10.46
CA TYR A 114 9.18 -8.70 -9.29
C TYR A 114 10.46 -7.87 -9.33
N VAL A 115 10.40 -6.64 -8.79
CA VAL A 115 11.60 -5.80 -8.59
C VAL A 115 12.46 -6.40 -7.47
N ASP A 116 11.80 -6.91 -6.43
CA ASP A 116 12.39 -7.66 -5.35
C ASP A 116 11.59 -8.96 -5.13
N ASP A 117 12.22 -10.10 -5.34
CA ASP A 117 11.57 -11.41 -5.20
C ASP A 117 11.10 -11.70 -3.77
N SER A 118 11.70 -11.09 -2.75
CA SER A 118 11.27 -11.23 -1.35
C SER A 118 9.84 -10.71 -1.14
N THR A 119 9.42 -9.71 -1.92
CA THR A 119 8.08 -9.12 -1.81
C THR A 119 6.97 -10.02 -2.32
N LYS A 120 7.30 -11.07 -3.06
CA LYS A 120 6.34 -12.07 -3.55
C LYS A 120 5.62 -12.78 -2.39
N GLU A 121 6.32 -13.02 -1.30
CA GLU A 121 5.75 -13.67 -0.12
C GLU A 121 4.67 -12.80 0.53
N TYR A 122 4.85 -11.47 0.56
CA TYR A 122 3.84 -10.54 1.06
C TYR A 122 2.54 -10.59 0.26
N GLU A 123 2.61 -10.77 -1.07
CA GLU A 123 1.40 -10.91 -1.88
C GLU A 123 0.68 -12.25 -1.66
N VAL A 124 1.42 -13.31 -1.40
CA VAL A 124 0.84 -14.64 -1.14
C VAL A 124 0.16 -14.66 0.21
N ASN A 125 0.82 -14.09 1.22
CA ASN A 125 0.37 -14.01 2.60
C ASN A 125 -0.21 -12.63 2.91
N PHE A 126 -1.03 -12.09 1.99
CA PHE A 126 -1.53 -10.74 2.05
C PHE A 126 -2.18 -10.41 3.40
N ASN A 127 -1.59 -9.44 4.07
CA ASN A 127 -2.09 -8.86 5.31
C ASN A 127 -2.23 -7.34 5.08
N PRO A 128 -3.45 -6.79 4.96
CA PRO A 128 -3.65 -5.37 4.67
C PRO A 128 -3.03 -4.48 5.74
N HIS A 129 -2.15 -3.58 5.34
CA HIS A 129 -1.51 -2.62 6.25
C HIS A 129 -1.21 -1.31 5.53
N ILE A 130 -1.07 -0.24 6.30
CA ILE A 130 -0.49 1.02 5.86
C ILE A 130 0.88 1.19 6.49
N THR A 131 1.88 1.58 5.71
CA THR A 131 3.19 1.99 6.23
C THR A 131 3.07 3.39 6.78
N ILE A 132 3.59 3.62 7.99
CA ILE A 132 3.50 4.88 8.72
C ILE A 132 4.87 5.45 9.11
N ALA A 133 5.94 4.67 8.99
CA ALA A 133 7.31 5.13 9.16
C ALA A 133 8.25 4.27 8.33
N THR A 134 9.33 4.87 7.83
CA THR A 134 10.32 4.22 6.96
C THR A 134 11.74 4.62 7.37
N ASP A 135 12.72 3.85 6.93
CA ASP A 135 14.16 4.15 7.09
C ASP A 135 14.62 4.33 8.55
N LEU A 136 13.95 3.70 9.51
CA LEU A 136 14.26 3.84 10.93
C LEU A 136 15.49 2.99 11.31
N ASP A 137 16.43 3.58 12.03
CA ASP A 137 17.38 2.81 12.82
C ASP A 137 16.72 2.28 14.10
N GLU A 138 17.45 1.44 14.87
CA GLU A 138 16.92 0.84 16.11
C GLU A 138 16.42 1.89 17.11
N HIS A 139 17.19 2.98 17.28
CA HIS A 139 16.86 4.05 18.23
C HIS A 139 15.60 4.81 17.79
N SER A 140 15.54 5.20 16.52
CA SER A 140 14.39 5.91 15.95
C SER A 140 13.12 5.05 15.96
N LYS A 141 13.27 3.73 15.74
CA LYS A 141 12.17 2.75 15.87
C LYS A 141 11.63 2.73 17.30
N GLU A 142 12.51 2.59 18.31
CA GLU A 142 12.10 2.58 19.71
C GLU A 142 11.40 3.90 20.14
N GLU A 143 11.87 5.03 19.62
CA GLU A 143 11.21 6.32 19.84
C GLU A 143 9.82 6.40 19.18
N ALA A 144 9.71 5.94 17.95
CA ALA A 144 8.46 5.92 17.20
C ALA A 144 7.43 4.99 17.87
N GLU A 145 7.83 3.82 18.35
CA GLU A 145 6.95 2.88 19.06
C GLU A 145 6.35 3.45 20.33
N LYS A 146 7.01 4.41 21.01
CA LYS A 146 6.51 5.04 22.24
C LYS A 146 5.19 5.79 22.03
N TYR A 147 4.92 6.30 20.84
CA TYR A 147 3.64 6.94 20.50
C TYR A 147 2.45 5.95 20.60
N PHE A 148 2.72 4.66 20.44
CA PHE A 148 1.71 3.59 20.39
C PHE A 148 1.56 2.80 21.70
N ILE A 149 2.15 3.25 22.80
CA ILE A 149 2.04 2.58 24.11
C ILE A 149 0.63 2.73 24.70
N SER A 150 -0.06 3.85 24.43
CA SER A 150 -1.42 4.07 24.91
C SER A 150 -2.44 3.46 23.94
N ASP A 151 -3.66 3.19 24.43
CA ASP A 151 -4.76 2.68 23.61
C ASP A 151 -5.04 3.63 22.43
N TYR A 152 -4.76 3.17 21.20
CA TYR A 152 -4.95 3.93 20.00
C TYR A 152 -5.93 3.21 19.05
N LYS A 153 -6.69 4.00 18.31
CA LYS A 153 -7.63 3.47 17.30
C LYS A 153 -7.54 4.31 16.05
N PHE A 154 -7.38 3.61 14.95
CA PHE A 154 -7.41 4.20 13.63
C PHE A 154 -8.56 3.61 12.84
N ASP A 155 -9.46 4.46 12.40
CA ASP A 155 -10.51 4.09 11.46
C ASP A 155 -10.19 4.75 10.11
N GLY A 156 -10.38 4.03 9.05
CA GLY A 156 -10.14 4.51 7.70
C GLY A 156 -11.22 4.08 6.73
N VAL A 157 -11.15 4.65 5.55
CA VAL A 157 -11.99 4.25 4.42
C VAL A 157 -11.12 4.03 3.18
N ILE A 158 -11.50 3.03 2.42
CA ILE A 158 -10.95 2.75 1.10
C ILE A 158 -11.30 3.90 0.17
N GLY A 159 -10.28 4.47 -0.45
CA GLY A 159 -10.41 5.49 -1.48
C GLY A 159 -10.28 4.90 -2.88
N GLU A 160 -9.42 5.49 -3.68
CA GLU A 160 -9.20 5.15 -5.08
C GLU A 160 -8.15 4.04 -5.22
N LEU A 161 -8.31 3.16 -6.20
CA LEU A 161 -7.25 2.29 -6.66
C LEU A 161 -6.33 3.08 -7.61
N VAL A 162 -5.03 2.95 -7.40
CA VAL A 162 -4.00 3.58 -8.23
C VAL A 162 -3.13 2.51 -8.87
N LEU A 163 -3.00 2.57 -10.18
CA LEU A 163 -1.95 1.90 -10.93
C LEU A 163 -0.82 2.91 -11.13
N ALA A 164 0.25 2.77 -10.38
CA ALA A 164 1.47 3.54 -10.57
C ALA A 164 2.34 2.86 -11.63
N THR A 165 2.94 3.65 -12.52
CA THR A 165 3.87 3.16 -13.53
C THR A 165 5.06 4.12 -13.62
N VAL A 166 6.18 3.75 -13.02
CA VAL A 166 7.35 4.61 -12.79
C VAL A 166 8.59 4.07 -13.50
N LYS A 167 9.60 4.90 -13.68
CA LYS A 167 10.91 4.50 -14.22
C LYS A 167 11.76 3.83 -13.15
N ASP A 168 11.70 4.36 -11.94
CA ASP A 168 12.40 3.87 -10.77
C ASP A 168 11.55 4.12 -9.50
N GLN A 169 12.04 3.69 -8.35
CA GLN A 169 11.32 3.83 -7.09
C GLN A 169 11.60 5.14 -6.33
N SER A 170 12.18 6.13 -6.98
CA SER A 170 12.41 7.44 -6.36
C SER A 170 11.11 8.12 -5.93
N ILE A 171 11.19 8.95 -4.89
CA ILE A 171 10.04 9.71 -4.39
C ILE A 171 9.46 10.61 -5.49
N GLU A 172 10.30 11.21 -6.31
CA GLU A 172 9.90 12.09 -7.41
C GLU A 172 9.03 11.34 -8.43
N GLU A 173 9.45 10.14 -8.85
CA GLU A 173 8.70 9.31 -9.78
C GLU A 173 7.38 8.83 -9.16
N ARG A 174 7.38 8.41 -7.89
CA ARG A 174 6.17 7.93 -7.19
C ARG A 174 5.12 9.03 -6.96
N LYS A 175 5.56 10.27 -6.70
CA LYS A 175 4.68 11.43 -6.50
C LYS A 175 4.17 12.05 -7.79
N ASN A 176 4.79 11.78 -8.93
CA ASN A 176 4.39 12.38 -10.20
C ASN A 176 3.00 11.89 -10.63
N PRO A 177 1.98 12.78 -10.68
CA PRO A 177 0.62 12.37 -11.06
C PRO A 177 0.51 11.76 -12.46
N SER A 178 1.43 12.13 -13.37
CA SER A 178 1.44 11.57 -14.73
C SER A 178 1.80 10.09 -14.78
N ASN A 179 2.40 9.57 -13.70
CA ASN A 179 2.75 8.17 -13.54
C ASN A 179 1.63 7.35 -12.86
N GLN A 180 0.50 7.99 -12.55
CA GLN A 180 -0.61 7.39 -11.81
C GLN A 180 -1.87 7.35 -12.67
N LYS A 181 -2.44 6.16 -12.84
CA LYS A 181 -3.77 5.97 -13.39
C LYS A 181 -4.73 5.63 -12.25
N ILE A 182 -5.71 6.51 -12.04
CA ILE A 182 -6.64 6.43 -10.91
C ILE A 182 -7.93 5.77 -11.36
N PHE A 183 -8.44 4.87 -10.52
CA PHE A 183 -9.71 4.19 -10.72
C PHE A 183 -10.58 4.37 -9.47
N PRO A 184 -11.80 4.93 -9.60
CA PRO A 184 -12.75 4.98 -8.50
C PRO A 184 -13.23 3.59 -8.11
N LEU A 185 -13.37 3.34 -6.79
CA LEU A 185 -13.91 2.11 -6.22
C LEU A 185 -15.28 2.33 -5.57
#